data_e3d495a495148541099adba4534aa93f
#
_entry.id   e3d495a495148541099adba4534aa93f
#
_cell.length_a   1.000
_cell.length_b   1.000
_cell.length_c   1.000
_cell.angle_alpha   90.00
_cell.angle_beta   90.00
_cell.angle_gamma   90.00
#
_symmetry.space_group_name_H-M   'P 1'
#
loop_
_entity.id
_entity.type
_entity.pdbx_description
1 polymer ?
#
loop_
_entity_poly.entity_id
_entity_poly.type
_entity_poly.pdbx_seq_one_letter_code
_entity_poly.pdbx_strand_id
1 'polypeptide(L)'
;HLDFRRQRQMCIRDSIDTPLLEELFPKGGILKQVHWESHNGRTRLPAHLNPPHTESDIRGKAGITFGRQIGAYPILIGAEYLIPLETTSDVVVTGHGARSITGVECSMNYDTITEKQLSAIPGIGSKSAWKLIGERVKLKRKDSTEVFPDIQSWFSTAGLSWQEDFAPYFSA
;
A
#
# COMPACT_ATOMS: atom_id res chain seq x y z
N HIS A 1 -21.61 -28.99 8.88
CA HIS A 1 -21.61 -28.16 7.67
C HIS A 1 -20.55 -27.03 7.68
N LEU A 2 -20.15 -26.52 8.83
CA LEU A 2 -19.10 -25.49 8.97
C LEU A 2 -17.68 -26.05 8.77
N ASP A 3 -17.42 -27.27 9.12
CA ASP A 3 -16.11 -27.90 9.00
C ASP A 3 -15.71 -28.21 7.55
N PHE A 4 -16.65 -28.56 6.69
CA PHE A 4 -16.37 -28.78 5.27
C PHE A 4 -16.01 -27.50 4.51
N ARG A 5 -16.57 -26.35 4.88
CA ARG A 5 -16.16 -25.06 4.30
C ARG A 5 -14.76 -24.65 4.76
N ARG A 6 -14.44 -24.86 6.03
CA ARG A 6 -13.07 -24.60 6.55
C ARG A 6 -12.05 -25.54 5.93
N GLN A 7 -12.36 -26.81 5.77
CA GLN A 7 -11.49 -27.80 5.13
C GLN A 7 -11.26 -27.49 3.65
N ARG A 8 -12.29 -27.10 2.89
CA ARG A 8 -12.15 -26.68 1.50
C ARG A 8 -11.31 -25.40 1.38
N GLN A 9 -11.49 -24.44 2.25
CA GLN A 9 -10.66 -23.23 2.29
C GLN A 9 -9.21 -23.53 2.65
N MET A 10 -8.94 -24.48 3.53
CA MET A 10 -7.58 -24.93 3.85
C MET A 10 -6.93 -25.68 2.67
N CYS A 11 -7.64 -26.56 2.00
CA CYS A 11 -7.12 -27.32 0.85
C CYS A 11 -6.78 -26.41 -0.35
N ILE A 12 -7.59 -25.40 -0.63
CA ILE A 12 -7.30 -24.42 -1.69
C ILE A 12 -6.09 -23.56 -1.31
N ARG A 13 -5.96 -23.19 -0.05
CA ARG A 13 -4.83 -22.44 0.49
C ARG A 13 -3.51 -23.19 0.37
N ASP A 14 -3.55 -24.49 0.58
CA ASP A 14 -2.37 -25.35 0.56
C ASP A 14 -1.93 -25.72 -0.88
N SER A 15 -2.82 -25.57 -1.87
CA SER A 15 -2.55 -25.84 -3.26
C SER A 15 -2.03 -24.64 -4.07
N ILE A 16 -2.09 -23.42 -3.53
CA ILE A 16 -1.60 -22.20 -4.21
C ILE A 16 -0.12 -22.02 -3.86
N ASP A 17 0.73 -22.24 -4.83
CA ASP A 17 2.15 -21.94 -4.77
C ASP A 17 2.50 -20.57 -5.40
N THR A 18 3.76 -20.15 -5.27
CA THR A 18 4.21 -18.84 -5.78
C THR A 18 4.01 -18.68 -7.29
N PRO A 19 4.31 -19.66 -8.16
CA PRO A 19 4.06 -19.54 -9.59
C PRO A 19 2.58 -19.31 -9.93
N LEU A 20 1.68 -19.98 -9.25
CA LEU A 20 0.23 -19.79 -9.45
C LEU A 20 -0.23 -18.41 -8.98
N LEU A 21 0.33 -17.89 -7.88
CA LEU A 21 0.05 -16.51 -7.43
C LEU A 21 0.50 -15.48 -8.46
N GLU A 22 1.67 -15.65 -9.06
CA GLU A 22 2.18 -14.76 -10.10
C GLU A 22 1.30 -14.76 -11.36
N GLU A 23 0.73 -15.91 -11.73
CA GLU A 23 -0.18 -16.04 -12.86
C GLU A 23 -1.54 -15.37 -12.56
N LEU A 24 -2.12 -15.65 -11.39
CA LEU A 24 -3.45 -15.13 -11.01
C LEU A 24 -3.43 -13.64 -10.65
N PHE A 25 -2.33 -13.18 -10.05
CA PHE A 25 -2.16 -11.82 -9.55
C PHE A 25 -0.84 -11.23 -10.05
N PRO A 26 -0.72 -10.87 -11.33
CA PRO A 26 0.53 -10.36 -11.88
C PRO A 26 0.93 -9.03 -11.26
N LYS A 27 2.23 -8.77 -11.17
CA LYS A 27 2.75 -7.45 -10.75
C LYS A 27 2.18 -6.35 -11.64
N GLY A 28 1.78 -5.25 -11.01
CA GLY A 28 1.09 -4.15 -11.70
C GLY A 28 -0.42 -4.35 -11.87
N GLY A 29 -0.94 -5.55 -11.60
CA GLY A 29 -2.38 -5.81 -11.56
C GLY A 29 -3.04 -5.13 -10.35
N ILE A 30 -4.31 -4.77 -10.50
CA ILE A 30 -5.08 -4.09 -9.45
C ILE A 30 -6.01 -5.10 -8.77
N LEU A 31 -5.90 -5.20 -7.46
CA LEU A 31 -6.84 -5.91 -6.59
C LEU A 31 -7.87 -4.93 -6.06
N LYS A 32 -9.14 -5.19 -6.34
CA LYS A 32 -10.25 -4.36 -5.88
C LYS A 32 -10.69 -4.75 -4.48
N GLN A 33 -11.10 -3.75 -3.69
CA GLN A 33 -11.75 -3.95 -2.39
C GLN A 33 -10.96 -4.82 -1.42
N VAL A 34 -9.70 -4.51 -1.22
CA VAL A 34 -8.90 -5.12 -0.17
C VAL A 34 -9.35 -4.55 1.17
N HIS A 35 -9.80 -5.41 2.06
CA HIS A 35 -10.20 -5.06 3.41
C HIS A 35 -9.00 -5.24 4.35
N TRP A 36 -8.64 -4.17 5.05
CA TRP A 36 -7.51 -4.13 5.97
C TRP A 36 -7.97 -4.50 7.37
N GLU A 37 -7.36 -5.54 7.92
CA GLU A 37 -7.78 -6.12 9.19
C GLU A 37 -6.60 -6.46 10.09
N SER A 38 -6.86 -6.57 11.39
CA SER A 38 -5.89 -7.14 12.31
C SER A 38 -5.80 -8.65 12.09
N HIS A 39 -4.71 -9.09 11.47
CA HIS A 39 -4.49 -10.50 11.21
C HIS A 39 -3.73 -11.18 12.34
N ASN A 40 -4.44 -11.76 13.31
CA ASN A 40 -3.87 -12.50 14.45
C ASN A 40 -2.78 -11.73 15.19
N GLY A 41 -2.95 -10.42 15.42
CA GLY A 41 -1.96 -9.57 16.06
C GLY A 41 -0.69 -9.31 15.24
N ARG A 42 -0.69 -9.66 13.95
CA ARG A 42 0.46 -9.47 13.06
C ARG A 42 0.57 -8.07 12.48
N THR A 43 -0.50 -7.28 12.52
CA THR A 43 -0.38 -5.85 12.24
C THR A 43 0.48 -5.23 13.33
N ARG A 44 1.69 -4.85 12.98
CA ARG A 44 2.66 -4.29 13.93
C ARG A 44 2.50 -2.78 13.99
N LEU A 45 1.74 -2.34 14.96
CA LEU A 45 1.73 -0.94 15.34
C LEU A 45 2.97 -0.63 16.20
N PRO A 46 3.69 0.45 15.93
CA PRO A 46 4.68 0.96 16.88
C PRO A 46 4.02 1.20 18.26
N ALA A 47 4.75 0.93 19.33
CA ALA A 47 4.20 0.98 20.70
C ALA A 47 3.57 2.35 21.05
N HIS A 48 4.09 3.45 20.50
CA HIS A 48 3.56 4.80 20.70
C HIS A 48 2.25 5.07 19.94
N LEU A 49 1.83 4.18 19.04
CA LEU A 49 0.57 4.26 18.32
C LEU A 49 -0.51 3.31 18.85
N ASN A 50 -0.33 2.76 20.05
CA ASN A 50 -1.36 1.97 20.71
C ASN A 50 -2.64 2.79 20.89
N PRO A 51 -3.83 2.15 20.72
CA PRO A 51 -5.12 2.86 20.73
C PRO A 51 -5.32 3.74 21.99
N PRO A 52 -6.14 4.79 21.90
CA PRO A 52 -6.89 5.21 20.71
C PRO A 52 -6.08 6.14 19.79
N HIS A 53 -6.10 5.85 18.48
CA HIS A 53 -5.52 6.72 17.47
C HIS A 53 -6.52 6.95 16.32
N THR A 54 -6.41 8.09 15.67
CA THR A 54 -7.25 8.44 14.52
C THR A 54 -6.66 7.89 13.22
N GLU A 55 -7.46 7.86 12.17
CA GLU A 55 -7.02 7.45 10.84
C GLU A 55 -5.79 8.27 10.38
N SER A 56 -5.82 9.58 10.60
CA SER A 56 -4.72 10.47 10.25
C SER A 56 -3.44 10.21 11.05
N ASP A 57 -3.54 9.61 12.23
CA ASP A 57 -2.39 9.36 13.09
C ASP A 57 -1.53 8.19 12.59
N ILE A 58 -2.14 7.24 11.89
CA ILE A 58 -1.46 6.00 11.49
C ILE A 58 -1.22 5.88 9.99
N ARG A 59 -2.08 6.46 9.16
CA ARG A 59 -2.03 6.28 7.70
C ARG A 59 -0.64 6.64 7.14
N GLY A 60 -0.03 5.66 6.45
CA GLY A 60 1.24 5.83 5.79
C GLY A 60 2.47 5.89 6.69
N LYS A 61 2.34 5.68 8.00
CA LYS A 61 3.50 5.58 8.91
C LYS A 61 4.20 4.23 8.78
N ALA A 62 5.37 4.12 9.40
CA ALA A 62 6.16 2.90 9.39
C ALA A 62 5.44 1.75 10.09
N GLY A 63 5.33 0.62 9.42
CA GLY A 63 4.69 -0.59 9.94
C GLY A 63 4.33 -1.54 8.81
N ILE A 64 3.58 -2.57 9.15
CA ILE A 64 3.06 -3.53 8.18
C ILE A 64 1.58 -3.71 8.47
N THR A 65 0.74 -3.63 7.45
CA THR A 65 -0.69 -3.90 7.53
C THR A 65 -1.03 -5.07 6.64
N PHE A 66 -1.93 -5.93 7.12
CA PHE A 66 -2.43 -7.07 6.36
C PHE A 66 -3.90 -6.89 6.02
N GLY A 67 -4.27 -7.40 4.86
CA GLY A 67 -5.64 -7.36 4.37
C GLY A 67 -5.98 -8.57 3.53
N ARG A 68 -7.25 -8.64 3.13
CA ARG A 68 -7.80 -9.69 2.27
C ARG A 68 -8.77 -9.08 1.28
N GLN A 69 -8.78 -9.60 0.07
CA GLN A 69 -9.77 -9.20 -0.91
C GLN A 69 -11.14 -9.77 -0.54
N ILE A 70 -12.17 -8.92 -0.54
CA ILE A 70 -13.54 -9.31 -0.24
C ILE A 70 -14.10 -10.18 -1.38
N GLY A 71 -14.66 -11.34 -1.04
CA GLY A 71 -15.32 -12.23 -1.99
C GLY A 71 -14.40 -13.03 -2.91
N ALA A 72 -13.09 -12.91 -2.75
CA ALA A 72 -12.09 -13.65 -3.52
C ALA A 72 -11.38 -14.72 -2.67
N TYR A 73 -10.33 -15.31 -3.23
CA TYR A 73 -9.47 -16.24 -2.50
C TYR A 73 -8.91 -15.60 -1.22
N PRO A 74 -8.81 -16.36 -0.11
CA PRO A 74 -8.31 -15.85 1.16
C PRO A 74 -6.79 -15.67 1.16
N ILE A 75 -6.27 -14.99 0.14
CA ILE A 75 -4.85 -14.65 0.02
C ILE A 75 -4.56 -13.47 0.92
N LEU A 76 -3.48 -13.58 1.67
CA LEU A 76 -2.99 -12.50 2.50
C LEU A 76 -2.30 -11.44 1.64
N ILE A 77 -2.71 -10.19 1.81
CA ILE A 77 -2.10 -9.04 1.16
C ILE A 77 -1.40 -8.23 2.24
N GLY A 78 -0.12 -7.91 2.04
CA GLY A 78 0.67 -7.10 2.94
C GLY A 78 1.01 -5.75 2.32
N ALA A 79 0.86 -4.67 3.09
CA ALA A 79 1.40 -3.36 2.77
C ALA A 79 2.53 -3.01 3.75
N GLU A 80 3.62 -2.46 3.25
CA GLU A 80 4.82 -2.14 4.04
C GLU A 80 4.73 -0.78 4.77
N TYR A 81 3.51 -0.34 5.03
CA TYR A 81 3.19 0.85 5.82
C TYR A 81 1.84 0.66 6.52
N LEU A 82 1.54 1.54 7.46
CA LEU A 82 0.29 1.45 8.20
C LEU A 82 -0.89 1.99 7.39
N ILE A 83 -1.96 1.19 7.36
CA ILE A 83 -3.27 1.54 6.82
C ILE A 83 -4.28 1.37 7.95
N PRO A 84 -5.23 2.30 8.12
CA PRO A 84 -6.28 2.16 9.13
C PRO A 84 -7.04 0.84 8.98
N LEU A 85 -7.21 0.13 10.10
CA LEU A 85 -7.95 -1.12 10.14
C LEU A 85 -9.44 -0.89 9.90
N GLU A 86 -10.12 -1.92 9.45
CA GLU A 86 -11.56 -1.86 9.08
C GLU A 86 -11.87 -0.87 7.95
N THR A 87 -10.87 -0.56 7.14
CA THR A 87 -11.02 0.22 5.91
C THR A 87 -10.79 -0.66 4.69
N THR A 88 -11.24 -0.19 3.55
CA THR A 88 -11.14 -0.90 2.28
C THR A 88 -10.49 0.00 1.23
N SER A 89 -9.56 -0.53 0.46
CA SER A 89 -8.93 0.18 -0.65
C SER A 89 -8.58 -0.75 -1.80
N ASP A 90 -8.39 -0.19 -2.98
CA ASP A 90 -7.81 -0.90 -4.11
C ASP A 90 -6.29 -0.90 -4.01
N VAL A 91 -5.65 -1.95 -4.49
CA VAL A 91 -4.22 -2.19 -4.30
C VAL A 91 -3.56 -2.62 -5.61
N VAL A 92 -2.42 -2.03 -5.93
CA VAL A 92 -1.55 -2.50 -7.00
C VAL A 92 -0.63 -3.60 -6.45
N VAL A 93 -0.57 -4.74 -7.12
CA VAL A 93 0.33 -5.84 -6.77
C VAL A 93 1.77 -5.45 -7.07
N THR A 94 2.64 -5.48 -6.08
CA THR A 94 4.05 -5.12 -6.20
C THR A 94 5.00 -6.29 -6.02
N GLY A 95 4.55 -7.37 -5.41
CA GLY A 95 5.38 -8.55 -5.18
C GLY A 95 4.57 -9.76 -4.72
N HIS A 96 5.24 -10.90 -4.66
CA HIS A 96 4.68 -12.17 -4.26
C HIS A 96 5.55 -12.83 -3.19
N GLY A 97 4.92 -13.34 -2.13
CA GLY A 97 5.52 -14.23 -1.16
C GLY A 97 5.10 -15.68 -1.42
N ALA A 98 5.41 -16.59 -0.49
CA ALA A 98 5.08 -18.01 -0.63
C ALA A 98 3.56 -18.27 -0.73
N ARG A 99 2.75 -17.49 -0.04
CA ARG A 99 1.27 -17.58 -0.04
C ARG A 99 0.64 -16.22 0.23
N SER A 100 1.32 -15.18 -0.19
CA SER A 100 0.91 -13.81 0.07
C SER A 100 1.29 -12.90 -1.08
N ILE A 101 0.68 -11.75 -1.11
CA ILE A 101 0.95 -10.71 -2.08
C ILE A 101 1.40 -9.49 -1.31
N THR A 102 2.39 -8.78 -1.84
CA THR A 102 2.73 -7.43 -1.38
C THR A 102 2.07 -6.43 -2.31
N GLY A 103 1.50 -5.37 -1.75
CA GLY A 103 0.81 -4.37 -2.54
C GLY A 103 0.88 -2.97 -1.94
N VAL A 104 0.54 -2.01 -2.76
CA VAL A 104 0.47 -0.58 -2.41
C VAL A 104 -0.89 -0.04 -2.83
N GLU A 105 -1.51 0.76 -1.99
CA GLU A 105 -2.81 1.37 -2.29
C GLU A 105 -2.79 2.17 -3.60
N CYS A 106 -3.89 2.11 -4.32
CA CYS A 106 -4.13 2.96 -5.49
C CYS A 106 -4.54 4.37 -5.09
N SER A 107 -4.42 5.29 -6.04
CA SER A 107 -5.03 6.62 -5.96
C SER A 107 -4.69 7.41 -4.69
N MET A 108 -3.45 7.31 -4.24
CA MET A 108 -2.97 8.09 -3.10
C MET A 108 -2.81 9.57 -3.47
N ASN A 109 -3.17 10.44 -2.54
CA ASN A 109 -3.03 11.88 -2.74
C ASN A 109 -1.56 12.28 -2.56
N TYR A 110 -0.95 12.87 -3.58
CA TYR A 110 0.46 13.28 -3.57
C TYR A 110 0.76 14.45 -2.60
N ASP A 111 -0.24 15.22 -2.18
CA ASP A 111 -0.07 16.26 -1.16
C ASP A 111 0.06 15.71 0.26
N THR A 112 -0.48 14.53 0.51
CA THR A 112 -0.52 13.91 1.85
C THR A 112 0.28 12.62 1.95
N ILE A 113 0.69 12.02 0.83
CA ILE A 113 1.46 10.77 0.80
C ILE A 113 2.72 10.87 1.65
N THR A 114 3.03 9.82 2.38
CA THR A 114 4.20 9.76 3.26
C THR A 114 5.43 9.18 2.55
N GLU A 115 6.59 9.36 3.18
CA GLU A 115 7.85 8.76 2.69
C GLU A 115 7.74 7.23 2.60
N LYS A 116 7.08 6.59 3.58
CA LYS A 116 6.90 5.12 3.58
C LYS A 116 6.01 4.62 2.45
N GLN A 117 4.93 5.34 2.17
CA GLN A 117 4.07 5.02 1.03
C GLN A 117 4.82 5.18 -0.30
N LEU A 118 5.56 6.28 -0.47
CA LEU A 118 6.37 6.51 -1.66
C LEU A 118 7.43 5.42 -1.86
N SER A 119 8.18 5.09 -0.82
CA SER A 119 9.25 4.08 -0.90
C SER A 119 8.73 2.66 -1.12
N ALA A 120 7.46 2.40 -0.86
CA ALA A 120 6.81 1.13 -1.18
C ALA A 120 6.47 0.98 -2.67
N ILE A 121 6.42 2.09 -3.42
CA ILE A 121 6.16 2.07 -4.87
C ILE A 121 7.42 1.56 -5.58
N PRO A 122 7.31 0.49 -6.41
CA PRO A 122 8.43 -0.01 -7.20
C PRO A 122 9.03 1.09 -8.08
N GLY A 123 10.34 1.25 -8.04
CA GLY A 123 11.07 2.29 -8.77
C GLY A 123 11.25 3.61 -8.00
N ILE A 124 10.57 3.78 -6.87
CA ILE A 124 10.79 4.91 -5.96
C ILE A 124 11.51 4.39 -4.72
N GLY A 125 12.83 4.52 -4.69
CA GLY A 125 13.63 4.16 -3.51
C GLY A 125 13.54 5.20 -2.40
N SER A 126 14.02 4.87 -1.21
CA SER A 126 14.00 5.76 -0.05
C SER A 126 14.65 7.13 -0.33
N LYS A 127 15.75 7.18 -1.10
CA LYS A 127 16.40 8.45 -1.47
C LYS A 127 15.50 9.32 -2.34
N SER A 128 14.80 8.73 -3.31
CA SER A 128 13.85 9.44 -4.17
C SER A 128 12.64 9.92 -3.39
N ALA A 129 12.11 9.09 -2.51
CA ALA A 129 11.02 9.44 -1.62
C ALA A 129 11.38 10.65 -0.73
N TRP A 130 12.57 10.64 -0.12
CA TRP A 130 13.07 11.78 0.67
C TRP A 130 13.20 13.07 -0.14
N LYS A 131 13.68 13.01 -1.39
CA LYS A 131 13.74 14.18 -2.27
C LYS A 131 12.35 14.75 -2.56
N LEU A 132 11.41 13.89 -2.91
CA LEU A 132 10.02 14.29 -3.17
C LEU A 132 9.38 14.96 -1.96
N ILE A 133 9.49 14.36 -0.78
CA ILE A 133 8.98 14.95 0.46
C ILE A 133 9.69 16.28 0.77
N GLY A 134 11.00 16.34 0.58
CA GLY A 134 11.78 17.54 0.79
C GLY A 134 11.32 18.72 -0.07
N GLU A 135 11.06 18.51 -1.36
CA GLU A 135 10.54 19.56 -2.23
C GLU A 135 9.13 20.01 -1.83
N ARG A 136 8.26 19.08 -1.45
CA ARG A 136 6.94 19.43 -0.92
C ARG A 136 7.01 20.27 0.37
N VAL A 137 7.92 19.92 1.26
CA VAL A 137 8.13 20.69 2.50
C VAL A 137 8.68 22.09 2.21
N LYS A 138 9.61 22.23 1.25
CA LYS A 138 10.14 23.53 0.83
C LYS A 138 9.05 24.43 0.25
N LEU A 139 8.20 23.86 -0.62
CA LEU A 139 7.08 24.58 -1.21
C LEU A 139 6.12 25.11 -0.12
N LYS A 140 5.71 24.25 0.79
CA LYS A 140 4.80 24.62 1.91
C LYS A 140 5.41 25.59 2.91
N ARG A 141 6.74 25.64 3.03
CA ARG A 141 7.42 26.67 3.85
C ARG A 141 7.42 28.03 3.20
N LYS A 142 7.45 28.07 1.86
CA LYS A 142 7.40 29.32 1.09
C LYS A 142 5.99 29.91 1.13
N ASP A 143 4.99 29.08 0.90
CA ASP A 143 3.58 29.41 1.04
C ASP A 143 2.82 28.15 1.47
N SER A 144 2.14 28.22 2.63
CA SER A 144 1.40 27.09 3.19
C SER A 144 0.22 26.62 2.33
N THR A 145 -0.24 27.46 1.41
CA THR A 145 -1.34 27.16 0.49
C THR A 145 -0.87 26.68 -0.88
N GLU A 146 0.43 26.83 -1.16
CA GLU A 146 0.99 26.45 -2.47
C GLU A 146 1.11 24.92 -2.58
N VAL A 147 0.64 24.38 -3.70
CA VAL A 147 0.72 22.95 -4.05
C VAL A 147 1.34 22.82 -5.44
N PHE A 148 1.92 21.69 -5.75
CA PHE A 148 2.37 21.43 -7.11
C PHE A 148 1.16 21.37 -8.06
N PRO A 149 1.26 21.97 -9.27
CA PRO A 149 0.16 21.98 -10.23
C PRO A 149 -0.23 20.57 -10.68
N ASP A 150 0.74 19.67 -10.74
CA ASP A 150 0.54 18.26 -11.07
C ASP A 150 1.69 17.41 -10.51
N ILE A 151 1.51 16.11 -10.54
CA ILE A 151 2.47 15.16 -10.00
C ILE A 151 3.78 15.14 -10.79
N GLN A 152 3.73 15.34 -12.09
CA GLN A 152 4.93 15.34 -12.94
C GLN A 152 5.82 16.54 -12.62
N SER A 153 5.23 17.69 -12.36
CA SER A 153 5.93 18.90 -11.88
C SER A 153 6.63 18.64 -10.54
N TRP A 154 5.99 17.92 -9.64
CA TRP A 154 6.60 17.54 -8.36
C TRP A 154 7.84 16.66 -8.57
N PHE A 155 7.73 15.60 -9.39
CA PHE A 155 8.86 14.72 -9.73
C PHE A 155 10.00 15.50 -10.40
N SER A 156 9.68 16.32 -11.39
CA SER A 156 10.66 17.13 -12.10
C SER A 156 11.41 18.10 -11.17
N THR A 157 10.71 18.75 -10.26
CA THR A 157 11.32 19.66 -9.27
C THR A 157 12.28 18.91 -8.33
N ALA A 158 11.98 17.67 -8.01
CA ALA A 158 12.86 16.80 -7.22
C ALA A 158 14.03 16.22 -8.03
N GLY A 159 14.13 16.54 -9.33
CA GLY A 159 15.15 16.00 -10.23
C GLY A 159 14.94 14.52 -10.56
N LEU A 160 13.70 14.07 -10.55
CA LEU A 160 13.31 12.69 -10.83
C LEU A 160 12.48 12.61 -12.11
N SER A 161 12.64 11.52 -12.85
CA SER A 161 11.86 11.26 -14.04
C SER A 161 10.54 10.58 -13.67
N TRP A 162 9.45 11.08 -14.20
CA TRP A 162 8.16 10.41 -14.15
C TRP A 162 8.18 9.16 -15.01
N GLN A 163 7.54 8.09 -14.51
CA GLN A 163 7.31 6.86 -15.25
C GLN A 163 5.80 6.57 -15.26
N GLU A 164 5.28 6.15 -16.39
CA GLU A 164 3.84 5.85 -16.53
C GLU A 164 3.38 4.73 -15.59
N ASP A 165 4.28 3.81 -15.23
CA ASP A 165 4.01 2.76 -14.25
C ASP A 165 3.67 3.30 -12.85
N PHE A 166 3.99 4.56 -12.56
CA PHE A 166 3.63 5.20 -11.29
C PHE A 166 2.17 5.69 -11.27
N ALA A 167 1.54 5.87 -12.42
CA ALA A 167 0.22 6.46 -12.52
C ALA A 167 -0.86 5.79 -11.63
N PRO A 168 -0.94 4.45 -11.53
CA PRO A 168 -1.96 3.79 -10.70
C PRO A 168 -1.88 4.10 -9.20
N TYR A 169 -0.71 4.49 -8.71
CA TYR A 169 -0.49 4.75 -7.28
C TYR A 169 -0.99 6.13 -6.83
N PHE A 170 -1.20 7.05 -7.75
CA PHE A 170 -1.55 8.42 -7.42
C PHE A 170 -2.96 8.78 -7.91
N SER A 171 -3.65 9.61 -7.12
CA SER A 171 -4.90 10.21 -7.58
C SER A 171 -4.64 11.27 -8.66
N ALA A 172 -5.53 11.29 -9.59
CA ALA A 172 -5.52 12.32 -10.62
C ALA A 172 -5.77 13.72 -10.03
#